data_5befac2582987c8a126fa93ed6f59325
#
_entry.id   5befac2582987c8a126fa93ed6f59325
#
_cell.length_a   1.000
_cell.length_b   1.000
_cell.length_c   1.000
_cell.angle_alpha   90.00
_cell.angle_beta   90.00
_cell.angle_gamma   90.00
#
_symmetry.space_group_name_H-M   'P 1'
#
loop_
_entity.id
_entity.type
_entity.pdbx_description
1 polymer ?
#
loop_
_entity_poly.entity_id
_entity_poly.type
_entity_poly.pdbx_seq_one_letter_code
_entity_poly.pdbx_strand_id
1 'polypeptide(L)'
;MSSDQGPNSKDQRTPLPDSLRRQLEAFRGRLWFIKVAEALLAGLFGLLVSYLIVFGLDRIWNTPPTVRLVVLLGGTSLFTLFAPYWIHRWVFRHRREAQLARLIARRFPRLGDRMLGVVELQDQTESKEALSPELRAAAMKAVARQAEGRNLKAALPAPRHWRWGLMVVVTAAIIGAALWKVPKPSQNAFERWLNPFSDVQRYTFTKIDEFDEKIIVPMDEPFSVTLRLSDLSDQTPKSGVARFGIQEPVQAQLRYDDKSYT
;
A
#
# COMPACT_ATOMS: atom_id res chain seq x y z
N MET A 1 11.27 -27.20 58.36
CA MET A 1 11.47 -25.84 57.84
C MET A 1 10.66 -25.70 56.57
N SER A 2 9.40 -25.32 56.73
CA SER A 2 8.49 -25.03 55.61
C SER A 2 8.69 -23.60 55.20
N SER A 3 9.17 -23.37 53.98
CA SER A 3 9.24 -22.05 53.34
C SER A 3 7.86 -21.74 52.75
N ASP A 4 7.11 -20.95 53.51
CA ASP A 4 5.88 -20.32 53.10
C ASP A 4 6.20 -19.30 51.98
N GLN A 5 5.95 -19.68 50.72
CA GLN A 5 5.99 -18.76 49.62
C GLN A 5 4.72 -17.92 49.68
N GLY A 6 4.85 -16.72 50.23
CA GLY A 6 3.79 -15.72 50.23
C GLY A 6 3.27 -15.43 48.80
N PRO A 7 1.99 -15.08 48.66
CA PRO A 7 1.35 -14.87 47.37
C PRO A 7 2.05 -13.78 46.55
N ASN A 8 2.37 -14.12 45.32
CA ASN A 8 3.07 -13.34 44.30
C ASN A 8 2.49 -11.91 44.22
N SER A 9 3.24 -10.91 44.62
CA SER A 9 2.84 -9.49 44.73
C SER A 9 2.48 -8.82 43.36
N LYS A 10 2.56 -9.57 42.27
CA LYS A 10 2.22 -9.07 40.94
C LYS A 10 0.73 -9.01 40.64
N ASP A 11 -0.13 -9.58 41.45
CA ASP A 11 -1.57 -9.74 41.16
C ASP A 11 -2.50 -8.79 41.94
N GLN A 12 -1.97 -7.79 42.65
CA GLN A 12 -2.78 -6.85 43.45
C GLN A 12 -3.16 -5.55 42.67
N ARG A 13 -3.20 -5.58 41.35
CA ARG A 13 -3.74 -4.46 40.58
C ARG A 13 -5.23 -4.40 40.76
N THR A 14 -5.74 -3.29 41.30
CA THR A 14 -7.18 -3.08 41.40
C THR A 14 -7.77 -3.08 40.00
N PRO A 15 -8.64 -4.04 39.64
CA PRO A 15 -9.17 -4.11 38.27
C PRO A 15 -10.01 -2.87 37.95
N LEU A 16 -9.88 -2.36 36.75
CA LEU A 16 -10.75 -1.29 36.23
C LEU A 16 -12.21 -1.75 36.24
N PRO A 17 -13.18 -0.85 36.56
CA PRO A 17 -14.59 -1.16 36.46
C PRO A 17 -14.93 -1.74 35.06
N ASP A 18 -15.72 -2.82 35.04
CA ASP A 18 -16.02 -3.56 33.79
C ASP A 18 -16.64 -2.69 32.71
N SER A 19 -17.46 -1.72 33.06
CA SER A 19 -18.06 -0.76 32.12
C SER A 19 -16.98 0.08 31.41
N LEU A 20 -16.00 0.60 32.15
CA LEU A 20 -14.91 1.40 31.61
C LEU A 20 -13.98 0.56 30.74
N ARG A 21 -13.67 -0.64 31.18
CA ARG A 21 -12.85 -1.60 30.46
C ARG A 21 -13.48 -1.94 29.09
N ARG A 22 -14.76 -2.30 29.05
CA ARG A 22 -15.48 -2.60 27.79
C ARG A 22 -15.49 -1.41 26.83
N GLN A 23 -15.67 -0.20 27.35
CA GLN A 23 -15.65 1.01 26.51
C GLN A 23 -14.25 1.27 25.93
N LEU A 24 -13.19 1.10 26.71
CA LEU A 24 -11.80 1.24 26.22
C LEU A 24 -11.44 0.16 25.23
N GLU A 25 -11.87 -1.09 25.44
CA GLU A 25 -11.67 -2.19 24.51
C GLU A 25 -12.39 -1.94 23.18
N ALA A 26 -13.64 -1.48 23.22
CA ALA A 26 -14.41 -1.12 22.03
C ALA A 26 -13.78 0.06 21.27
N PHE A 27 -13.27 1.07 21.99
CA PHE A 27 -12.56 2.20 21.41
C PHE A 27 -11.25 1.74 20.75
N ARG A 28 -10.48 0.88 21.42
CA ARG A 28 -9.24 0.28 20.91
C ARG A 28 -9.49 -0.52 19.64
N GLY A 29 -10.51 -1.38 19.64
CA GLY A 29 -10.87 -2.20 18.46
C GLY A 29 -11.20 -1.35 17.24
N ARG A 30 -12.00 -0.29 17.40
CA ARG A 30 -12.33 0.62 16.30
C ARG A 30 -11.13 1.40 15.77
N LEU A 31 -10.29 1.89 16.68
CA LEU A 31 -9.07 2.60 16.32
C LEU A 31 -8.11 1.69 15.55
N TRP A 32 -8.01 0.42 15.98
CA TRP A 32 -7.24 -0.60 15.28
C TRP A 32 -7.78 -0.83 13.86
N PHE A 33 -9.08 -1.06 13.72
CA PHE A 33 -9.72 -1.28 12.41
C PHE A 33 -9.48 -0.11 11.44
N ILE A 34 -9.66 1.14 11.91
CA ILE A 34 -9.40 2.33 11.08
C ILE A 34 -7.95 2.35 10.59
N LYS A 35 -6.99 2.04 11.48
CA LYS A 35 -5.56 2.09 11.12
C LYS A 35 -5.13 0.96 10.21
N VAL A 36 -5.65 -0.24 10.42
CA VAL A 36 -5.41 -1.37 9.51
C VAL A 36 -6.01 -1.10 8.14
N ALA A 37 -7.23 -0.59 8.08
CA ALA A 37 -7.86 -0.21 6.82
C ALA A 37 -7.07 0.88 6.08
N GLU A 38 -6.58 1.92 6.78
CA GLU A 38 -5.71 2.95 6.19
C GLU A 38 -4.43 2.33 5.60
N ALA A 39 -3.77 1.42 6.32
CA ALA A 39 -2.53 0.79 5.86
C ALA A 39 -2.77 -0.12 4.65
N LEU A 40 -3.83 -0.93 4.66
CA LEU A 40 -4.19 -1.81 3.55
C LEU A 40 -4.55 -1.02 2.28
N LEU A 41 -5.36 0.03 2.42
CA LEU A 41 -5.74 0.87 1.29
C LEU A 41 -4.54 1.64 0.73
N ALA A 42 -3.64 2.15 1.57
CA ALA A 42 -2.41 2.80 1.11
C ALA A 42 -1.48 1.82 0.38
N GLY A 43 -1.33 0.60 0.89
CA GLY A 43 -0.56 -0.45 0.22
C GLY A 43 -1.15 -0.86 -1.13
N LEU A 44 -2.47 -1.06 -1.18
CA LEU A 44 -3.18 -1.37 -2.42
C LEU A 44 -3.05 -0.23 -3.44
N PHE A 45 -3.19 1.03 -3.01
CA PHE A 45 -2.97 2.19 -3.86
C PHE A 45 -1.55 2.19 -4.45
N GLY A 46 -0.51 1.94 -3.62
CA GLY A 46 0.87 1.85 -4.09
C GLY A 46 1.08 0.77 -5.16
N LEU A 47 0.47 -0.41 -4.98
CA LEU A 47 0.51 -1.49 -5.96
C LEU A 47 -0.17 -1.10 -7.29
N LEU A 48 -1.37 -0.53 -7.23
CA LEU A 48 -2.09 -0.10 -8.42
C LEU A 48 -1.35 1.00 -9.19
N VAL A 49 -0.75 1.96 -8.48
CA VAL A 49 0.07 3.01 -9.09
C VAL A 49 1.34 2.43 -9.72
N SER A 50 2.01 1.47 -9.07
CA SER A 50 3.20 0.82 -9.62
C SER A 50 2.90 0.10 -10.95
N TYR A 51 1.74 -0.55 -11.06
CA TYR A 51 1.28 -1.11 -12.33
C TYR A 51 1.07 -0.03 -13.40
N LEU A 52 0.40 1.09 -13.08
CA LEU A 52 0.19 2.19 -14.01
C LEU A 52 1.50 2.81 -14.49
N ILE A 53 2.50 2.89 -13.60
CA ILE A 53 3.84 3.38 -13.96
C ILE A 53 4.48 2.45 -14.99
N VAL A 54 4.48 1.12 -14.76
CA VAL A 54 5.04 0.15 -15.72
C VAL A 54 4.26 0.20 -17.02
N PHE A 55 2.91 0.23 -16.98
CA PHE A 55 2.07 0.37 -18.16
C PHE A 55 2.40 1.64 -18.97
N GLY A 56 2.59 2.77 -18.29
CA GLY A 56 2.97 4.03 -18.95
C GLY A 56 4.38 4.00 -19.53
N LEU A 57 5.36 3.47 -18.78
CA LEU A 57 6.73 3.33 -19.25
C LEU A 57 6.83 2.41 -20.47
N ASP A 58 6.09 1.30 -20.47
CA ASP A 58 6.06 0.37 -21.60
C ASP A 58 5.44 1.00 -22.88
N ARG A 59 4.73 2.13 -22.78
CA ARG A 59 4.28 2.90 -23.95
C ARG A 59 5.39 3.72 -24.58
N ILE A 60 6.36 4.18 -23.80
CA ILE A 60 7.44 5.08 -24.25
C ILE A 60 8.66 4.27 -24.69
N TRP A 61 9.11 3.32 -23.88
CA TRP A 61 10.30 2.51 -24.16
C TRP A 61 10.13 1.05 -23.74
N ASN A 62 11.07 0.19 -24.13
CA ASN A 62 11.12 -1.17 -23.60
C ASN A 62 11.70 -1.15 -22.19
N THR A 63 10.84 -1.21 -21.17
CA THR A 63 11.25 -1.10 -19.77
C THR A 63 12.13 -2.29 -19.34
N PRO A 64 13.37 -2.05 -18.89
CA PRO A 64 14.27 -3.12 -18.42
C PRO A 64 13.71 -3.88 -17.21
N PRO A 65 14.07 -5.16 -17.02
CA PRO A 65 13.63 -5.96 -15.87
C PRO A 65 13.93 -5.31 -14.51
N THR A 66 15.09 -4.69 -14.38
CA THR A 66 15.52 -3.99 -13.15
C THR A 66 14.60 -2.82 -12.80
N VAL A 67 14.19 -2.01 -13.79
CA VAL A 67 13.28 -0.88 -13.58
C VAL A 67 11.90 -1.39 -13.17
N ARG A 68 11.38 -2.45 -13.81
CA ARG A 68 10.11 -3.07 -13.43
C ARG A 68 10.13 -3.56 -11.98
N LEU A 69 11.24 -4.22 -11.58
CA LEU A 69 11.43 -4.68 -10.21
C LEU A 69 11.46 -3.51 -9.22
N VAL A 70 12.21 -2.45 -9.51
CA VAL A 70 12.29 -1.26 -8.64
C VAL A 70 10.93 -0.60 -8.48
N VAL A 71 10.16 -0.48 -9.57
CA VAL A 71 8.79 0.09 -9.52
C VAL A 71 7.85 -0.80 -8.71
N LEU A 72 7.92 -2.12 -8.88
CA LEU A 72 7.13 -3.08 -8.10
C LEU A 72 7.47 -3.01 -6.61
N LEU A 73 8.76 -3.04 -6.26
CA LEU A 73 9.23 -2.91 -4.89
C LEU A 73 8.88 -1.54 -4.29
N GLY A 74 8.96 -0.47 -5.08
CA GLY A 74 8.52 0.87 -4.68
C GLY A 74 7.03 0.91 -4.34
N GLY A 75 6.18 0.28 -5.16
CA GLY A 75 4.74 0.16 -4.89
C GLY A 75 4.43 -0.67 -3.65
N THR A 76 5.16 -1.78 -3.45
CA THR A 76 5.00 -2.65 -2.28
C THR A 76 5.65 -2.09 -1.01
N SER A 77 6.61 -1.16 -1.12
CA SER A 77 7.35 -0.61 0.02
C SER A 77 6.43 0.08 1.03
N LEU A 78 5.39 0.76 0.58
CA LEU A 78 4.37 1.35 1.45
C LEU A 78 3.67 0.28 2.29
N PHE A 79 3.47 -0.91 1.75
CA PHE A 79 2.87 -2.03 2.47
C PHE A 79 3.88 -2.73 3.38
N THR A 80 5.07 -3.04 2.87
CA THR A 80 6.08 -3.83 3.59
C THR A 80 6.80 -3.06 4.70
N LEU A 81 7.08 -1.77 4.50
CA LEU A 81 7.75 -0.93 5.49
C LEU A 81 6.80 -0.43 6.57
N PHE A 82 5.57 -0.10 6.21
CA PHE A 82 4.61 0.45 7.15
C PHE A 82 3.72 -0.61 7.81
N ALA A 83 3.34 -1.68 7.11
CA ALA A 83 2.47 -2.71 7.66
C ALA A 83 3.11 -3.44 8.87
N PRO A 84 4.34 -3.99 8.82
CA PRO A 84 4.96 -4.64 9.97
C PRO A 84 5.18 -3.67 11.14
N TYR A 85 5.62 -2.44 10.86
CA TYR A 85 5.80 -1.42 11.88
C TYR A 85 4.47 -1.04 12.56
N TRP A 86 3.40 -0.88 11.78
CA TRP A 86 2.07 -0.58 12.30
C TRP A 86 1.44 -1.78 12.99
N ILE A 87 1.53 -2.99 12.40
CA ILE A 87 1.01 -4.22 12.99
C ILE A 87 1.75 -4.52 14.28
N HIS A 88 3.10 -4.50 14.30
CA HIS A 88 3.88 -4.73 15.52
C HIS A 88 3.57 -3.69 16.60
N ARG A 89 3.51 -2.42 16.24
CA ARG A 89 3.20 -1.34 17.17
C ARG A 89 1.76 -1.36 17.67
N TRP A 90 0.81 -1.89 16.89
CA TRP A 90 -0.61 -1.87 17.23
C TRP A 90 -1.16 -3.18 17.75
N VAL A 91 -0.63 -4.31 17.28
CA VAL A 91 -1.08 -5.64 17.69
C VAL A 91 -0.30 -6.13 18.90
N PHE A 92 1.03 -6.02 18.89
CA PHE A 92 1.89 -6.59 19.93
C PHE A 92 2.24 -5.60 21.03
N ARG A 93 2.34 -4.32 20.75
CA ARG A 93 2.53 -3.32 21.78
C ARG A 93 1.16 -2.91 22.30
N HIS A 94 0.70 -3.60 23.35
CA HIS A 94 -0.47 -3.19 24.10
C HIS A 94 -0.37 -1.70 24.37
N ARG A 95 -1.24 -0.89 23.75
CA ARG A 95 -1.33 0.52 24.14
C ARG A 95 -1.73 0.50 25.60
N ARG A 96 -0.83 0.97 26.44
CA ARG A 96 -1.12 1.16 27.86
C ARG A 96 -2.37 2.03 27.94
N GLU A 97 -3.25 1.73 28.84
CA GLU A 97 -4.50 2.46 29.07
C GLU A 97 -4.28 3.98 29.16
N ALA A 98 -3.12 4.39 29.70
CA ALA A 98 -2.65 5.77 29.70
C ALA A 98 -2.56 6.42 28.29
N GLN A 99 -2.19 5.68 27.24
CA GLN A 99 -2.14 6.24 25.89
C GLN A 99 -3.54 6.43 25.29
N LEU A 100 -4.47 5.56 25.64
CA LEU A 100 -5.88 5.71 25.26
C LEU A 100 -6.52 6.90 25.98
N ALA A 101 -6.24 7.04 27.28
CA ALA A 101 -6.67 8.20 28.08
C ALA A 101 -6.17 9.53 27.49
N ARG A 102 -4.89 9.61 27.07
CA ARG A 102 -4.34 10.79 26.40
C ARG A 102 -5.00 11.09 25.06
N LEU A 103 -5.40 10.08 24.27
CA LEU A 103 -6.15 10.30 23.03
C LEU A 103 -7.56 10.85 23.32
N ILE A 104 -8.21 10.32 24.37
CA ILE A 104 -9.53 10.81 24.82
C ILE A 104 -9.41 12.24 25.35
N ALA A 105 -8.33 12.56 26.06
CA ALA A 105 -8.05 13.88 26.61
C ALA A 105 -7.99 14.98 25.52
N ARG A 106 -7.53 14.67 24.32
CA ARG A 106 -7.52 15.63 23.20
C ARG A 106 -8.90 16.17 22.82
N ARG A 107 -9.94 15.37 22.99
CA ARG A 107 -11.33 15.76 22.69
C ARG A 107 -12.16 16.07 23.92
N PHE A 108 -11.89 15.38 24.99
CA PHE A 108 -12.56 15.51 26.30
C PHE A 108 -11.50 15.69 27.39
N PRO A 109 -10.90 16.90 27.55
CA PRO A 109 -9.77 17.14 28.45
C PRO A 109 -10.07 16.69 29.89
N ARG A 110 -11.18 17.15 30.44
CA ARG A 110 -11.59 16.84 31.83
C ARG A 110 -11.79 15.34 32.10
N LEU A 111 -12.30 14.59 31.12
CA LEU A 111 -12.50 13.15 31.24
C LEU A 111 -11.19 12.40 31.06
N GLY A 112 -10.39 12.80 30.08
CA GLY A 112 -9.09 12.17 29.79
C GLY A 112 -8.10 12.34 30.93
N ASP A 113 -8.04 13.53 31.56
CA ASP A 113 -7.18 13.78 32.72
C ASP A 113 -7.60 12.94 33.93
N ARG A 114 -8.90 12.80 34.18
CA ARG A 114 -9.41 11.91 35.23
C ARG A 114 -9.13 10.43 34.94
N MET A 115 -9.28 9.99 33.69
CA MET A 115 -8.92 8.64 33.26
C MET A 115 -7.42 8.36 33.42
N LEU A 116 -6.59 9.35 33.06
CA LEU A 116 -5.15 9.25 33.25
C LEU A 116 -4.79 9.11 34.72
N GLY A 117 -5.39 9.94 35.59
CA GLY A 117 -5.21 9.83 37.06
C GLY A 117 -5.62 8.45 37.60
N VAL A 118 -6.73 7.87 37.12
CA VAL A 118 -7.15 6.51 37.51
C VAL A 118 -6.14 5.46 37.05
N VAL A 119 -5.59 5.57 35.86
CA VAL A 119 -4.56 4.64 35.36
C VAL A 119 -3.25 4.79 36.11
N GLU A 120 -2.86 6.01 36.44
CA GLU A 120 -1.68 6.29 37.26
C GLU A 120 -1.84 5.73 38.71
N LEU A 121 -3.03 5.88 39.29
CA LEU A 121 -3.35 5.30 40.62
C LEU A 121 -3.32 3.76 40.60
N GLN A 122 -3.60 3.14 39.45
CA GLN A 122 -3.49 1.68 39.29
C GLN A 122 -2.02 1.22 39.26
N ASP A 123 -1.13 2.00 38.67
CA ASP A 123 0.31 1.68 38.58
C ASP A 123 1.08 2.03 39.88
N GLN A 124 0.53 2.88 40.76
CA GLN A 124 1.16 3.34 41.99
C GLN A 124 0.98 2.38 43.23
N THR A 125 0.77 1.10 43.00
CA THR A 125 0.47 0.12 44.06
C THR A 125 1.60 -0.04 45.08
N GLU A 126 2.81 0.44 44.81
CA GLU A 126 4.02 0.22 45.63
C GLU A 126 4.52 1.45 46.41
N SER A 127 3.88 2.62 46.29
CA SER A 127 4.36 3.81 47.02
C SER A 127 3.75 3.92 48.40
N LYS A 128 4.58 4.30 49.41
CA LYS A 128 4.20 4.48 50.83
C LYS A 128 3.10 5.53 51.08
N GLU A 129 2.75 6.31 50.05
CA GLU A 129 1.69 7.33 50.03
C GLU A 129 0.43 6.86 49.31
N ALA A 130 0.22 5.57 49.13
CA ALA A 130 -0.91 5.04 48.38
C ALA A 130 -2.24 5.37 49.10
N LEU A 131 -3.17 5.95 48.33
CA LEU A 131 -4.56 6.18 48.76
C LEU A 131 -5.21 4.88 49.28
N SER A 132 -6.11 4.99 50.23
CA SER A 132 -6.83 3.79 50.75
C SER A 132 -7.53 3.08 49.55
N PRO A 133 -7.61 1.73 49.58
CA PRO A 133 -8.25 0.95 48.53
C PRO A 133 -9.68 1.38 48.27
N GLU A 134 -10.40 1.82 49.27
CA GLU A 134 -11.79 2.29 49.20
C GLU A 134 -11.93 3.62 48.46
N LEU A 135 -11.06 4.59 48.74
CA LEU A 135 -10.99 5.86 48.04
C LEU A 135 -10.64 5.68 46.55
N ARG A 136 -9.72 4.76 46.29
CA ARG A 136 -9.31 4.40 44.92
C ARG A 136 -10.48 3.78 44.15
N ALA A 137 -11.19 2.82 44.72
CA ALA A 137 -12.37 2.20 44.15
C ALA A 137 -13.51 3.22 43.90
N ALA A 138 -13.73 4.15 44.82
CA ALA A 138 -14.71 5.22 44.70
C ALA A 138 -14.34 6.17 43.53
N ALA A 139 -13.08 6.58 43.41
CA ALA A 139 -12.59 7.41 42.30
C ALA A 139 -12.75 6.71 40.97
N MET A 140 -12.39 5.45 40.85
CA MET A 140 -12.57 4.64 39.62
C MET A 140 -14.03 4.53 39.22
N LYS A 141 -14.94 4.29 40.17
CA LYS A 141 -16.38 4.20 39.96
C LYS A 141 -16.98 5.54 39.50
N ALA A 142 -16.51 6.66 40.06
CA ALA A 142 -16.96 8.00 39.64
C ALA A 142 -16.55 8.32 38.18
N VAL A 143 -15.31 7.98 37.78
CA VAL A 143 -14.83 8.17 36.42
C VAL A 143 -15.57 7.24 35.45
N ALA A 144 -15.84 5.99 35.84
CA ALA A 144 -16.62 5.05 35.03
C ALA A 144 -18.03 5.57 34.72
N ARG A 145 -18.75 6.06 35.74
CA ARG A 145 -20.09 6.67 35.57
C ARG A 145 -20.05 7.89 34.65
N GLN A 146 -19.02 8.72 34.75
CA GLN A 146 -18.86 9.89 33.90
C GLN A 146 -18.54 9.50 32.44
N ALA A 147 -17.83 8.39 32.24
CA ALA A 147 -17.53 7.85 30.90
C ALA A 147 -18.77 7.22 30.24
N GLU A 148 -19.65 6.56 31.00
CA GLU A 148 -20.88 5.94 30.50
C GLU A 148 -21.82 6.95 29.80
N GLY A 149 -21.88 8.20 30.29
CA GLY A 149 -22.68 9.27 29.68
C GLY A 149 -22.05 9.92 28.43
N ARG A 150 -20.85 9.52 28.00
CA ARG A 150 -20.13 10.16 26.91
C ARG A 150 -19.89 9.22 25.74
N ASN A 151 -20.11 9.74 24.53
CA ASN A 151 -19.81 9.02 23.30
C ASN A 151 -18.30 9.12 22.98
N LEU A 152 -17.50 8.17 23.47
CA LEU A 152 -16.07 8.13 23.24
C LEU A 152 -15.70 7.98 21.74
N LYS A 153 -16.65 7.59 20.89
CA LYS A 153 -16.43 7.53 19.43
C LYS A 153 -16.07 8.88 18.83
N ALA A 154 -16.53 9.98 19.43
CA ALA A 154 -16.19 11.32 18.97
C ALA A 154 -14.71 11.72 19.22
N ALA A 155 -13.99 10.97 20.06
CA ALA A 155 -12.56 11.14 20.29
C ALA A 155 -11.68 10.37 19.26
N LEU A 156 -12.29 9.56 18.38
CA LEU A 156 -11.56 8.91 17.30
C LEU A 156 -11.01 9.97 16.33
N PRO A 157 -9.75 9.83 15.89
CA PRO A 157 -9.21 10.71 14.86
C PRO A 157 -10.04 10.62 13.58
N ALA A 158 -10.19 11.74 12.87
CA ALA A 158 -10.95 11.77 11.62
C ALA A 158 -10.51 10.65 10.67
N PRO A 159 -11.45 9.89 10.13
CA PRO A 159 -11.12 8.71 9.33
C PRO A 159 -10.50 9.12 7.99
N ARG A 160 -9.19 8.93 7.85
CA ARG A 160 -8.47 9.17 6.59
C ARG A 160 -8.64 8.02 5.59
N HIS A 161 -9.13 6.87 6.01
CA HIS A 161 -9.35 5.70 5.16
C HIS A 161 -10.27 6.00 3.97
N TRP A 162 -11.23 6.94 4.10
CA TRP A 162 -12.08 7.37 2.99
C TRP A 162 -11.26 7.98 1.84
N ARG A 163 -10.25 8.82 2.14
CA ARG A 163 -9.38 9.42 1.12
C ARG A 163 -8.57 8.36 0.40
N TRP A 164 -7.99 7.41 1.14
CA TRP A 164 -7.28 6.28 0.57
C TRP A 164 -8.21 5.39 -0.25
N GLY A 165 -9.41 5.13 0.24
CA GLY A 165 -10.45 4.39 -0.49
C GLY A 165 -10.80 5.06 -1.81
N LEU A 166 -11.00 6.38 -1.82
CA LEU A 166 -11.27 7.15 -3.03
C LEU A 166 -10.09 7.05 -4.03
N MET A 167 -8.84 7.20 -3.56
CA MET A 167 -7.65 7.06 -4.41
C MET A 167 -7.56 5.67 -5.04
N VAL A 168 -7.81 4.62 -4.27
CA VAL A 168 -7.85 3.23 -4.77
C VAL A 168 -8.93 3.07 -5.83
N VAL A 169 -10.14 3.56 -5.59
CA VAL A 169 -11.26 3.45 -6.53
C VAL A 169 -10.96 4.20 -7.83
N VAL A 170 -10.44 5.43 -7.75
CA VAL A 170 -10.08 6.23 -8.94
C VAL A 170 -8.98 5.51 -9.74
N THR A 171 -7.93 5.03 -9.07
CA THR A 171 -6.84 4.32 -9.75
C THR A 171 -7.32 3.02 -10.39
N ALA A 172 -8.14 2.24 -9.67
CA ALA A 172 -8.75 1.03 -10.21
C ALA A 172 -9.67 1.31 -11.40
N ALA A 173 -10.42 2.43 -11.39
CA ALA A 173 -11.23 2.85 -12.52
C ALA A 173 -10.39 3.21 -13.75
N ILE A 174 -9.24 3.87 -13.56
CA ILE A 174 -8.28 4.16 -14.64
C ILE A 174 -7.75 2.85 -15.25
N ILE A 175 -7.35 1.89 -14.40
CA ILE A 175 -6.89 0.57 -14.84
C ILE A 175 -8.00 -0.17 -15.58
N GLY A 176 -9.22 -0.17 -15.06
CA GLY A 176 -10.39 -0.77 -15.69
C GLY A 176 -10.68 -0.14 -17.07
N ALA A 177 -10.58 1.18 -17.19
CA ALA A 177 -10.72 1.89 -18.45
C ALA A 177 -9.60 1.52 -19.45
N ALA A 178 -8.36 1.37 -18.99
CA ALA A 178 -7.25 0.91 -19.81
C ALA A 178 -7.46 -0.53 -20.31
N LEU A 179 -7.89 -1.44 -19.44
CA LEU A 179 -8.21 -2.82 -19.79
C LEU A 179 -9.36 -2.92 -20.78
N TRP A 180 -10.33 -2.02 -20.71
CA TRP A 180 -11.46 -1.98 -21.63
C TRP A 180 -11.07 -1.39 -23.00
N LYS A 181 -10.32 -0.27 -23.01
CA LYS A 181 -9.95 0.43 -24.25
C LYS A 181 -8.79 -0.22 -25.00
N VAL A 182 -7.81 -0.73 -24.27
CA VAL A 182 -6.58 -1.31 -24.83
C VAL A 182 -6.22 -2.62 -24.08
N PRO A 183 -7.03 -3.69 -24.25
CA PRO A 183 -6.90 -4.91 -23.45
C PRO A 183 -5.53 -5.59 -23.63
N LYS A 184 -5.09 -5.80 -24.88
CA LYS A 184 -3.83 -6.50 -25.17
C LYS A 184 -2.61 -5.81 -24.54
N PRO A 185 -2.39 -4.48 -24.74
CA PRO A 185 -1.30 -3.78 -24.07
C PRO A 185 -1.37 -3.81 -22.55
N SER A 186 -2.58 -3.70 -21.99
CA SER A 186 -2.77 -3.68 -20.53
C SER A 186 -2.47 -5.03 -19.90
N GLN A 187 -2.92 -6.13 -20.54
CA GLN A 187 -2.61 -7.48 -20.08
C GLN A 187 -1.11 -7.79 -20.17
N ASN A 188 -0.48 -7.43 -21.30
CA ASN A 188 0.97 -7.59 -21.48
C ASN A 188 1.77 -6.82 -20.41
N ALA A 189 1.39 -5.56 -20.15
CA ALA A 189 2.03 -4.77 -19.09
C ALA A 189 1.79 -5.35 -17.70
N PHE A 190 0.61 -5.93 -17.45
CA PHE A 190 0.31 -6.59 -16.18
C PHE A 190 1.19 -7.83 -15.95
N GLU A 191 1.36 -8.66 -16.98
CA GLU A 191 2.22 -9.85 -16.92
C GLU A 191 3.68 -9.46 -16.66
N ARG A 192 4.19 -8.44 -17.37
CA ARG A 192 5.55 -7.91 -17.19
C ARG A 192 5.76 -7.23 -15.83
N TRP A 193 4.73 -6.61 -15.29
CA TRP A 193 4.76 -6.00 -13.96
C TRP A 193 4.76 -7.06 -12.86
N LEU A 194 3.93 -8.11 -12.99
CA LEU A 194 3.83 -9.17 -12.00
C LEU A 194 5.09 -10.05 -11.98
N ASN A 195 5.67 -10.29 -13.16
CA ASN A 195 6.91 -11.04 -13.31
C ASN A 195 7.98 -10.17 -14.02
N PRO A 196 8.72 -9.33 -13.27
CA PRO A 196 9.68 -8.39 -13.85
C PRO A 196 10.78 -9.02 -14.68
N PHE A 197 11.15 -10.28 -14.41
CA PHE A 197 12.21 -11.02 -15.09
C PHE A 197 11.72 -11.94 -16.21
N SER A 198 10.42 -11.89 -16.53
CA SER A 198 9.89 -12.65 -17.67
C SER A 198 10.45 -12.12 -19.00
N ASP A 199 10.69 -13.04 -19.94
CA ASP A 199 11.09 -12.72 -21.32
C ASP A 199 9.94 -12.21 -22.19
N VAL A 200 8.81 -11.87 -21.57
CA VAL A 200 7.65 -11.31 -22.27
C VAL A 200 8.05 -10.00 -22.95
N GLN A 201 8.03 -9.99 -24.26
CA GLN A 201 8.33 -8.80 -25.05
C GLN A 201 7.24 -7.72 -24.86
N ARG A 202 7.66 -6.46 -24.99
CA ARG A 202 6.73 -5.32 -24.96
C ARG A 202 5.69 -5.45 -26.06
N TYR A 203 4.43 -5.23 -25.73
CA TYR A 203 3.38 -5.17 -26.73
C TYR A 203 3.57 -3.98 -27.65
N THR A 204 3.67 -4.25 -28.96
CA THR A 204 3.70 -3.27 -30.03
C THR A 204 2.50 -3.49 -30.94
N PHE A 205 1.88 -2.40 -31.42
CA PHE A 205 0.74 -2.48 -32.34
C PHE A 205 1.15 -2.96 -33.73
N THR A 206 2.45 -2.87 -34.05
CA THR A 206 3.04 -3.30 -35.29
C THR A 206 4.10 -4.34 -34.97
N LYS A 207 4.03 -5.49 -35.62
CA LYS A 207 5.03 -6.56 -35.56
C LYS A 207 5.65 -6.72 -36.91
N ILE A 208 6.96 -6.85 -36.96
CA ILE A 208 7.72 -7.16 -38.16
C ILE A 208 7.97 -8.67 -38.11
N ASP A 209 7.80 -9.35 -39.22
CA ASP A 209 8.18 -10.76 -39.37
C ASP A 209 9.70 -10.92 -39.12
N GLU A 210 10.08 -12.09 -38.63
CA GLU A 210 11.49 -12.40 -38.46
C GLU A 210 12.23 -12.28 -39.77
N PHE A 211 13.31 -11.56 -39.77
CA PHE A 211 14.26 -11.47 -40.89
C PHE A 211 15.62 -11.95 -40.40
N ASP A 212 16.49 -12.30 -41.34
CA ASP A 212 17.80 -12.84 -41.05
C ASP A 212 18.58 -11.88 -40.14
N GLU A 213 19.05 -12.39 -38.98
CA GLU A 213 19.83 -11.60 -38.00
C GLU A 213 21.09 -10.98 -38.60
N LYS A 214 21.58 -11.55 -39.73
CA LYS A 214 22.82 -11.14 -40.37
C LYS A 214 22.61 -11.03 -41.90
N ILE A 215 22.54 -9.80 -42.38
CA ILE A 215 22.52 -9.51 -43.79
C ILE A 215 23.95 -9.20 -44.24
N ILE A 216 24.48 -9.98 -45.17
CA ILE A 216 25.83 -9.76 -45.76
C ILE A 216 25.65 -8.83 -46.92
N VAL A 217 26.21 -7.63 -46.83
CA VAL A 217 26.11 -6.58 -47.86
C VAL A 217 27.49 -6.40 -48.49
N PRO A 218 27.57 -6.30 -49.82
CA PRO A 218 28.82 -5.95 -50.51
C PRO A 218 29.29 -4.56 -50.09
N MET A 219 30.59 -4.37 -50.03
CA MET A 219 31.16 -3.08 -49.68
C MET A 219 30.98 -2.10 -50.84
N ASP A 220 30.55 -0.89 -50.51
CA ASP A 220 30.31 0.21 -51.48
C ASP A 220 29.20 -0.03 -52.53
N GLU A 221 28.35 -1.01 -52.34
CA GLU A 221 27.18 -1.19 -53.18
C GLU A 221 25.87 -0.76 -52.50
N PRO A 222 24.92 -0.16 -53.26
CA PRO A 222 23.60 0.13 -52.70
C PRO A 222 22.87 -1.17 -52.37
N PHE A 223 22.29 -1.26 -51.17
CA PHE A 223 21.50 -2.41 -50.77
C PHE A 223 20.07 -1.97 -50.36
N SER A 224 19.13 -2.86 -50.53
CA SER A 224 17.77 -2.67 -50.05
C SER A 224 17.43 -3.68 -48.96
N VAL A 225 16.76 -3.22 -47.93
CA VAL A 225 16.23 -4.07 -46.86
C VAL A 225 14.71 -4.02 -46.94
N THR A 226 14.11 -5.17 -47.17
CA THR A 226 12.64 -5.29 -47.18
C THR A 226 12.17 -5.88 -45.88
N LEU A 227 11.36 -5.12 -45.15
CA LEU A 227 10.76 -5.55 -43.88
C LEU A 227 9.28 -5.86 -44.14
N ARG A 228 8.85 -7.06 -43.82
CA ARG A 228 7.44 -7.47 -43.96
C ARG A 228 6.71 -7.32 -42.64
N LEU A 229 5.49 -6.75 -42.71
CA LEU A 229 4.62 -6.72 -41.55
C LEU A 229 4.00 -8.08 -41.30
N SER A 230 4.09 -8.53 -40.06
CA SER A 230 3.40 -9.75 -39.61
C SER A 230 1.89 -9.58 -39.67
N ASP A 231 1.19 -10.64 -40.06
CA ASP A 231 -0.28 -10.70 -40.04
C ASP A 231 -0.87 -10.53 -38.63
N LEU A 232 -0.02 -10.67 -37.59
CA LEU A 232 -0.36 -10.44 -36.19
C LEU A 232 -0.28 -8.96 -35.81
N SER A 233 0.00 -8.04 -36.74
CA SER A 233 0.01 -6.61 -36.48
C SER A 233 -1.40 -6.06 -36.35
N ASP A 234 -1.69 -5.35 -35.27
CA ASP A 234 -2.99 -4.68 -35.05
C ASP A 234 -3.11 -3.37 -35.87
N GLN A 235 -2.00 -2.81 -36.29
CA GLN A 235 -1.93 -1.58 -37.11
C GLN A 235 -0.95 -1.73 -38.24
N THR A 236 -1.30 -1.12 -39.36
CA THR A 236 -0.47 -1.04 -40.60
C THR A 236 -0.11 0.43 -40.85
N PRO A 237 0.99 0.96 -40.29
CA PRO A 237 1.41 2.33 -40.51
C PRO A 237 1.80 2.53 -41.99
N LYS A 238 1.48 3.72 -42.54
CA LYS A 238 1.77 4.02 -43.96
C LYS A 238 3.25 4.28 -44.23
N SER A 239 4.02 4.63 -43.22
CA SER A 239 5.45 4.91 -43.32
C SER A 239 6.18 4.48 -42.08
N GLY A 240 7.45 4.14 -42.20
CA GLY A 240 8.37 3.83 -41.11
C GLY A 240 9.67 4.62 -41.28
N VAL A 241 10.47 4.64 -40.22
CA VAL A 241 11.81 5.23 -40.22
C VAL A 241 12.82 4.15 -39.84
N ALA A 242 13.70 3.82 -40.78
CA ALA A 242 14.80 2.93 -40.54
C ALA A 242 16.04 3.71 -40.06
N ARG A 243 16.73 3.25 -39.09
CA ARG A 243 17.99 3.82 -38.57
C ARG A 243 19.08 2.77 -38.64
N PHE A 244 20.13 3.08 -39.37
CA PHE A 244 21.29 2.20 -39.55
C PHE A 244 22.49 2.78 -38.80
N GLY A 245 22.72 2.31 -37.56
CA GLY A 245 23.83 2.78 -36.73
C GLY A 245 23.84 4.30 -36.53
N ILE A 246 24.91 4.97 -36.95
CA ILE A 246 25.14 6.40 -36.79
C ILE A 246 24.60 7.20 -38.00
N GLN A 247 24.15 6.55 -39.05
CA GLN A 247 23.69 7.19 -40.28
C GLN A 247 22.36 7.94 -40.08
N GLU A 248 22.07 8.88 -41.01
CA GLU A 248 20.81 9.58 -41.01
C GLU A 248 19.63 8.62 -41.21
N PRO A 249 18.49 8.90 -40.51
CA PRO A 249 17.32 8.05 -40.64
C PRO A 249 16.74 8.05 -42.06
N VAL A 250 16.49 6.87 -42.59
CA VAL A 250 15.87 6.70 -43.91
C VAL A 250 14.37 6.50 -43.75
N GLN A 251 13.58 7.20 -44.54
CA GLN A 251 12.12 7.01 -44.57
C GLN A 251 11.78 5.86 -45.51
N ALA A 252 11.10 4.85 -44.99
CA ALA A 252 10.53 3.75 -45.76
C ALA A 252 9.02 3.91 -45.88
N GLN A 253 8.44 3.67 -47.06
CA GLN A 253 7.00 3.71 -47.30
C GLN A 253 6.43 2.30 -47.40
N LEU A 254 5.21 2.11 -46.88
CA LEU A 254 4.51 0.85 -46.99
C LEU A 254 4.09 0.57 -48.42
N ARG A 255 4.49 -0.56 -48.94
CA ARG A 255 4.00 -1.11 -50.19
C ARG A 255 2.75 -1.94 -49.93
N TYR A 256 1.63 -1.58 -50.53
CA TYR A 256 0.33 -2.19 -50.19
C TYR A 256 0.17 -3.63 -50.69
N ASP A 257 0.87 -4.04 -51.71
CA ASP A 257 0.67 -5.34 -52.37
C ASP A 257 1.10 -6.51 -51.50
N ASP A 258 2.15 -6.36 -50.66
CA ASP A 258 2.73 -7.42 -49.84
C ASP A 258 3.00 -7.01 -48.38
N LYS A 259 2.39 -5.90 -47.96
CA LYS A 259 2.60 -5.34 -46.58
C LYS A 259 4.07 -5.18 -46.20
N SER A 260 4.91 -4.82 -47.19
CA SER A 260 6.35 -4.65 -47.00
C SER A 260 6.78 -3.19 -47.01
N TYR A 261 7.86 -2.90 -46.30
CA TYR A 261 8.58 -1.61 -46.34
C TYR A 261 9.92 -1.86 -47.03
N THR A 262 10.24 -1.05 -47.95
CA THR A 262 11.52 -1.09 -48.68
C THR A 262 12.21 0.25 -48.58
#